data_9e0545335921c82e8fb60ea7b80033f1
#
_entry.id   9e0545335921c82e8fb60ea7b80033f1
#
_cell.length_a   1.000
_cell.length_b   1.000
_cell.length_c   1.000
_cell.angle_alpha   90.00
_cell.angle_beta   90.00
_cell.angle_gamma   90.00
#
_symmetry.space_group_name_H-M   'P 1'
#
loop_
_entity.id
_entity.type
_entity.pdbx_description
1 polymer ?
#
loop_
_entity_poly.entity_id
_entity_poly.type
_entity_poly.pdbx_seq_one_letter_code
_entity_poly.pdbx_strand_id
1 'polypeptide(L)'
;MRRKPIRESKEGKMATTSIDREIATAEKGYAIRSHSYDIYACPKCKNALEPGAGSLDCLACALSYPILDGIPDFIARELEHSSSHDLRYIAKRDGARLLGFLASSYETYLYPPVCNLYGGWHSTSLPELARDISDIVGATTGVILDVACGPGTYGRRMASTSRAIYGIDISLSMLRVGVCYVERDGLPNVHFARAMVEALPFPSGVFDAAICAGSLNHFPDTVLALREINRTMKAGAPLALMCFVISNRGLLKYKFMRDRVEKNGGHVFALPDLERYVAEAGFEDFHSRLHGAIIVLSARKKATQT
;
A
#
# COMPACT_ATOMS: atom_id res chain seq x y z
N MET A 1 4.43 -46.90 50.60
CA MET A 1 4.12 -46.33 49.29
C MET A 1 4.55 -44.89 49.26
N ARG A 2 5.69 -44.56 48.61
CA ARG A 2 6.25 -43.20 48.49
C ARG A 2 5.78 -42.63 47.14
N ARG A 3 5.04 -41.52 47.17
CA ARG A 3 4.62 -40.77 45.94
C ARG A 3 5.86 -40.01 45.38
N LYS A 4 6.15 -40.21 44.09
CA LYS A 4 7.16 -39.44 43.33
C LYS A 4 6.62 -38.06 43.03
N PRO A 5 7.43 -36.98 43.05
CA PRO A 5 7.04 -35.65 42.66
C PRO A 5 6.91 -35.56 41.12
N ILE A 6 5.88 -34.83 40.69
CA ILE A 6 5.60 -34.50 39.30
C ILE A 6 6.68 -33.52 38.83
N ARG A 7 7.36 -33.85 37.73
CA ARG A 7 8.28 -32.95 37.03
C ARG A 7 7.49 -31.81 36.37
N GLU A 8 7.73 -30.59 36.79
CA GLU A 8 7.32 -29.39 36.06
C GLU A 8 7.99 -29.37 34.68
N SER A 9 7.16 -29.26 33.66
CA SER A 9 7.57 -29.09 32.25
C SER A 9 8.18 -27.68 32.11
N LYS A 10 9.44 -27.62 31.70
CA LYS A 10 10.08 -26.38 31.27
C LYS A 10 9.30 -25.78 30.10
N GLU A 11 8.64 -24.65 30.32
CA GLU A 11 8.14 -23.81 29.27
C GLU A 11 9.31 -23.44 28.33
N GLY A 12 9.22 -23.90 27.08
CA GLY A 12 10.15 -23.54 26.04
C GLY A 12 10.02 -22.06 25.75
N LYS A 13 11.00 -21.26 26.18
CA LYS A 13 11.19 -19.90 25.68
C LYS A 13 11.43 -20.00 24.18
N MET A 14 10.42 -19.67 23.36
CA MET A 14 10.60 -19.44 21.94
C MET A 14 11.67 -18.35 21.77
N ALA A 15 12.77 -18.69 21.11
CA ALA A 15 13.82 -17.74 20.82
C ALA A 15 13.22 -16.62 19.96
N THR A 16 13.23 -15.39 20.46
CA THR A 16 12.91 -14.19 19.70
C THR A 16 13.85 -14.13 18.50
N THR A 17 13.28 -14.04 17.30
CA THR A 17 14.07 -13.91 16.07
C THR A 17 14.85 -12.59 16.07
N SER A 18 15.89 -12.48 15.25
CA SER A 18 16.67 -11.23 15.10
C SER A 18 15.74 -10.06 14.71
N ILE A 19 14.69 -10.35 13.94
CA ILE A 19 13.68 -9.40 13.48
C ILE A 19 12.79 -8.91 14.62
N ASP A 20 12.39 -9.80 15.56
CA ASP A 20 11.62 -9.37 16.75
C ASP A 20 12.45 -8.43 17.64
N ARG A 21 13.77 -8.60 17.67
CA ARG A 21 14.68 -7.68 18.35
C ARG A 21 14.86 -6.37 17.60
N GLU A 22 14.89 -6.40 16.27
CA GLU A 22 14.96 -5.20 15.42
C GLU A 22 13.67 -4.37 15.53
N ILE A 23 12.49 -5.00 15.51
CA ILE A 23 11.20 -4.32 15.73
C ILE A 23 11.13 -3.72 17.14
N ALA A 24 11.53 -4.46 18.17
CA ALA A 24 11.57 -3.97 19.56
C ALA A 24 12.62 -2.87 19.79
N THR A 25 13.66 -2.79 18.93
CA THR A 25 14.68 -1.73 18.98
C THR A 25 14.22 -0.49 18.22
N ALA A 26 13.47 -0.66 17.14
CA ALA A 26 12.82 0.42 16.39
C ALA A 26 11.76 1.15 17.24
N GLU A 27 11.05 0.45 18.13
CA GLU A 27 10.14 1.06 19.11
C GLU A 27 10.84 2.03 20.08
N LYS A 28 12.16 1.96 20.24
CA LYS A 28 12.94 2.78 21.19
C LYS A 28 13.68 3.96 20.57
N GLY A 29 13.73 4.09 19.25
CA GLY A 29 14.68 5.00 18.60
C GLY A 29 14.21 5.72 17.36
N TYR A 30 12.90 5.73 17.02
CA TYR A 30 12.41 6.58 15.95
C TYR A 30 12.53 8.05 16.38
N ALA A 31 13.76 8.58 16.30
CA ALA A 31 13.95 10.01 16.35
C ALA A 31 13.09 10.58 15.21
N ILE A 32 12.03 11.32 15.56
CA ILE A 32 11.21 12.09 14.65
C ILE A 32 12.20 12.92 13.80
N ARG A 33 12.62 12.35 12.67
CA ARG A 33 13.28 13.15 11.65
C ARG A 33 12.27 14.22 11.34
N SER A 34 12.67 15.47 11.27
CA SER A 34 11.83 16.61 10.92
C SER A 34 11.25 16.39 9.51
N HIS A 35 10.27 15.50 9.43
CA HIS A 35 9.50 15.26 8.23
C HIS A 35 8.60 16.48 8.14
N SER A 36 8.74 17.24 7.08
CA SER A 36 7.73 18.20 6.75
C SER A 36 6.45 17.45 6.48
N TYR A 37 5.51 17.52 7.42
CA TYR A 37 4.15 16.99 7.23
C TYR A 37 3.30 17.91 6.35
N ASP A 38 3.89 18.98 5.82
CA ASP A 38 3.23 20.04 5.03
C ASP A 38 2.59 19.55 3.75
N ILE A 39 3.00 18.36 3.26
CA ILE A 39 2.39 17.74 2.09
C ILE A 39 0.99 17.19 2.38
N TYR A 40 0.69 16.86 3.66
CA TYR A 40 -0.57 16.24 4.00
C TYR A 40 -1.70 17.27 4.11
N ALA A 41 -2.90 16.83 3.76
CA ALA A 41 -4.14 17.57 3.88
C ALA A 41 -5.20 16.71 4.57
N CYS A 42 -6.18 17.36 5.16
CA CYS A 42 -7.32 16.67 5.75
C CYS A 42 -8.01 15.78 4.71
N PRO A 43 -8.17 14.47 4.93
CA PRO A 43 -8.84 13.59 3.96
C PRO A 43 -10.29 13.99 3.72
N LYS A 44 -10.95 14.69 4.65
CA LYS A 44 -12.34 15.12 4.54
C LYS A 44 -12.52 16.41 3.73
N CYS A 45 -11.80 17.48 4.08
CA CYS A 45 -11.99 18.80 3.47
C CYS A 45 -10.83 19.26 2.59
N LYS A 46 -9.74 18.51 2.56
CA LYS A 46 -8.50 18.80 1.80
C LYS A 46 -7.77 20.10 2.23
N ASN A 47 -8.17 20.71 3.34
CA ASN A 47 -7.44 21.85 3.92
C ASN A 47 -6.11 21.37 4.53
N ALA A 48 -5.15 22.27 4.64
CA ALA A 48 -3.89 22.04 5.34
C ALA A 48 -4.12 21.61 6.79
N LEU A 49 -3.17 20.86 7.32
CA LEU A 49 -3.17 20.36 8.69
C LEU A 49 -2.16 21.13 9.53
N GLU A 50 -2.50 21.41 10.78
CA GLU A 50 -1.61 22.03 11.75
C GLU A 50 -0.89 20.95 12.58
N PRO A 51 0.41 21.07 12.84
CA PRO A 51 1.12 20.17 13.73
C PRO A 51 0.61 20.30 15.17
N GLY A 52 0.13 19.19 15.75
CA GLY A 52 -0.23 19.07 17.16
C GLY A 52 0.83 18.32 17.97
N ALA A 53 0.56 18.07 19.24
CA ALA A 53 1.42 17.27 20.11
C ALA A 53 1.25 15.77 19.80
N GLY A 54 1.95 15.27 18.75
CA GLY A 54 1.84 13.89 18.29
C GLY A 54 0.64 13.64 17.37
N SER A 55 0.13 14.69 16.73
CA SER A 55 -1.00 14.65 15.80
C SER A 55 -0.83 15.64 14.65
N LEU A 56 -1.70 15.50 13.65
CA LEU A 56 -1.95 16.48 12.60
C LEU A 56 -3.42 16.90 12.72
N ASP A 57 -3.68 18.19 12.91
CA ASP A 57 -4.99 18.70 13.28
C ASP A 57 -5.63 19.49 12.16
N CYS A 58 -6.86 19.16 11.80
CA CYS A 58 -7.66 19.94 10.87
C CYS A 58 -8.58 20.91 11.64
N LEU A 59 -8.23 22.20 11.66
CA LEU A 59 -9.02 23.21 12.35
C LEU A 59 -10.43 23.37 11.75
N ALA A 60 -10.54 23.27 10.42
CA ALA A 60 -11.83 23.42 9.73
C ALA A 60 -12.84 22.29 10.02
N CYS A 61 -12.36 21.08 10.26
CA CYS A 61 -13.20 19.90 10.56
C CYS A 61 -13.24 19.55 12.04
N ALA A 62 -12.43 20.20 12.88
CA ALA A 62 -12.19 19.83 14.28
C ALA A 62 -11.78 18.34 14.41
N LEU A 63 -10.93 17.85 13.49
CA LEU A 63 -10.43 16.47 13.45
C LEU A 63 -8.94 16.46 13.78
N SER A 64 -8.52 15.48 14.58
CA SER A 64 -7.12 15.24 14.92
C SER A 64 -6.73 13.83 14.45
N TYR A 65 -5.60 13.73 13.78
CA TYR A 65 -5.06 12.50 13.22
C TYR A 65 -3.76 12.16 13.96
N PRO A 66 -3.70 11.06 14.73
CA PRO A 66 -2.53 10.72 15.52
C PRO A 66 -1.34 10.35 14.63
N ILE A 67 -0.13 10.58 15.14
CA ILE A 67 1.10 10.08 14.55
C ILE A 67 1.56 8.90 15.39
N LEU A 68 1.52 7.69 14.82
CA LEU A 68 1.89 6.44 15.47
C LEU A 68 3.25 5.96 14.95
N ASP A 69 4.27 5.93 15.80
CA ASP A 69 5.64 5.52 15.41
C ASP A 69 6.17 6.32 14.20
N GLY A 70 5.88 7.63 14.14
CA GLY A 70 6.24 8.49 13.01
C GLY A 70 5.35 8.36 11.77
N ILE A 71 4.32 7.51 11.80
CA ILE A 71 3.36 7.28 10.72
C ILE A 71 2.08 8.04 11.02
N PRO A 72 1.69 9.09 10.25
CA PRO A 72 0.38 9.71 10.38
C PRO A 72 -0.74 8.69 10.11
N ASP A 73 -1.73 8.62 11.00
CA ASP A 73 -2.88 7.71 10.87
C ASP A 73 -4.17 8.51 10.58
N PHE A 74 -4.58 8.52 9.31
CA PHE A 74 -5.74 9.26 8.83
C PHE A 74 -7.06 8.48 8.93
N ILE A 75 -7.04 7.23 9.41
CA ILE A 75 -8.23 6.36 9.46
C ILE A 75 -8.54 5.80 10.85
N ALA A 76 -7.76 6.15 11.88
CA ALA A 76 -7.96 5.60 13.23
C ALA A 76 -9.39 5.79 13.71
N ARG A 77 -10.01 6.95 13.46
CA ARG A 77 -11.41 7.26 13.83
C ARG A 77 -12.44 6.44 13.05
N GLU A 78 -12.24 6.28 11.76
CA GLU A 78 -13.13 5.49 10.91
C GLU A 78 -13.15 4.02 11.35
N LEU A 79 -12.00 3.48 11.76
CA LEU A 79 -11.88 2.12 12.28
C LEU A 79 -12.58 1.95 13.62
N GLU A 80 -12.53 2.94 14.50
CA GLU A 80 -13.18 2.91 15.80
C GLU A 80 -14.71 2.93 15.69
N HIS A 81 -15.26 3.65 14.73
CA HIS A 81 -16.69 3.90 14.58
C HIS A 81 -17.36 3.13 13.44
N SER A 82 -16.59 2.41 12.62
CA SER A 82 -17.13 1.73 11.45
C SER A 82 -17.92 0.49 11.81
N SER A 83 -19.15 0.43 11.31
CA SER A 83 -19.96 -0.78 11.28
C SER A 83 -19.73 -1.62 10.03
N SER A 84 -18.92 -1.17 9.07
CA SER A 84 -18.69 -1.88 7.82
C SER A 84 -17.87 -3.16 8.05
N HIS A 85 -18.31 -4.24 7.43
CA HIS A 85 -17.64 -5.55 7.52
C HIS A 85 -16.21 -5.49 7.01
N ASP A 86 -15.95 -4.64 6.01
CA ASP A 86 -14.67 -4.52 5.33
C ASP A 86 -13.60 -3.85 6.21
N LEU A 87 -13.96 -2.76 6.90
CA LEU A 87 -13.05 -2.08 7.83
C LEU A 87 -12.77 -2.92 9.07
N ARG A 88 -13.77 -3.68 9.56
CA ARG A 88 -13.56 -4.65 10.65
C ARG A 88 -12.66 -5.81 10.24
N TYR A 89 -12.74 -6.26 9.00
CA TYR A 89 -11.88 -7.30 8.47
C TYR A 89 -10.42 -6.84 8.42
N ILE A 90 -10.20 -5.61 7.97
CA ILE A 90 -8.87 -4.98 7.91
C ILE A 90 -8.32 -4.75 9.32
N ALA A 91 -9.12 -4.23 10.25
CA ALA A 91 -8.74 -4.04 11.65
C ALA A 91 -8.38 -5.38 12.34
N LYS A 92 -9.13 -6.46 12.06
CA LYS A 92 -8.78 -7.81 12.53
C LYS A 92 -7.48 -8.32 11.93
N ARG A 93 -7.21 -8.01 10.67
CA ARG A 93 -6.00 -8.39 9.96
C ARG A 93 -4.78 -7.63 10.50
N ASP A 94 -4.92 -6.34 10.82
CA ASP A 94 -3.88 -5.53 11.47
C ASP A 94 -3.59 -5.98 12.91
N GLY A 95 -4.61 -6.39 13.64
CA GLY A 95 -4.46 -6.91 15.01
C GLY A 95 -3.82 -8.30 15.10
N ALA A 96 -3.68 -9.01 13.99
CA ALA A 96 -3.03 -10.31 13.98
C ALA A 96 -1.50 -10.13 13.98
N ARG A 97 -0.87 -10.27 15.16
CA ARG A 97 0.62 -10.35 15.33
C ARG A 97 1.30 -11.31 14.33
N LEU A 98 0.57 -12.31 13.84
CA LEU A 98 1.01 -13.25 12.81
C LEU A 98 1.35 -12.55 11.48
N LEU A 99 0.63 -11.47 11.12
CA LEU A 99 0.90 -10.71 9.89
C LEU A 99 2.14 -9.83 10.00
N GLY A 100 2.51 -9.35 11.19
CA GLY A 100 3.79 -8.66 11.38
C GLY A 100 4.99 -9.57 11.05
N PHE A 101 4.93 -10.84 11.48
CA PHE A 101 5.95 -11.85 11.12
C PHE A 101 5.91 -12.18 9.62
N LEU A 102 4.71 -12.35 9.05
CA LEU A 102 4.54 -12.62 7.62
C LEU A 102 4.87 -11.39 6.75
N ALA A 103 4.70 -10.17 7.26
CA ALA A 103 4.99 -8.95 6.53
C ALA A 103 6.50 -8.79 6.25
N SER A 104 7.38 -9.14 7.20
CA SER A 104 8.83 -9.14 6.99
C SER A 104 9.29 -10.16 5.94
N SER A 105 8.53 -11.23 5.76
CA SER A 105 8.77 -12.28 4.78
C SER A 105 7.97 -12.11 3.49
N TYR A 106 7.14 -11.06 3.41
CA TYR A 106 6.18 -10.86 2.33
C TYR A 106 6.85 -10.82 0.95
N GLU A 107 7.85 -9.99 0.78
CA GLU A 107 8.54 -9.82 -0.52
C GLU A 107 9.25 -11.09 -0.98
N THR A 108 9.79 -11.87 -0.03
CA THR A 108 10.63 -13.04 -0.34
C THR A 108 9.84 -14.34 -0.46
N TYR A 109 8.87 -14.55 0.45
CA TYR A 109 8.23 -15.86 0.60
C TYR A 109 6.74 -15.88 0.27
N LEU A 110 6.03 -14.76 0.35
CA LEU A 110 4.59 -14.72 0.09
C LEU A 110 4.23 -14.15 -1.28
N TYR A 111 4.87 -13.06 -1.67
CA TYR A 111 4.53 -12.36 -2.91
C TYR A 111 4.82 -13.20 -4.16
N PRO A 112 6.02 -13.82 -4.35
CA PRO A 112 6.31 -14.59 -5.55
C PRO A 112 5.40 -15.81 -5.74
N PRO A 113 5.10 -16.66 -4.71
CA PRO A 113 4.14 -17.74 -4.86
C PRO A 113 2.74 -17.27 -5.24
N VAL A 114 2.26 -16.16 -4.67
CA VAL A 114 0.95 -15.60 -5.00
C VAL A 114 0.91 -15.15 -6.46
N CYS A 115 1.93 -14.42 -6.93
CA CYS A 115 2.03 -14.02 -8.33
C CYS A 115 2.07 -15.23 -9.28
N ASN A 116 2.84 -16.27 -8.96
CA ASN A 116 2.90 -17.49 -9.75
C ASN A 116 1.60 -18.27 -9.75
N LEU A 117 0.92 -18.35 -8.61
CA LEU A 117 -0.33 -19.12 -8.45
C LEU A 117 -1.47 -18.46 -9.22
N TYR A 118 -1.66 -17.17 -9.06
CA TYR A 118 -2.73 -16.42 -9.72
C TYR A 118 -2.37 -15.99 -11.13
N GLY A 119 -1.14 -15.52 -11.34
CA GLY A 119 -0.65 -15.04 -12.63
C GLY A 119 -0.30 -16.13 -13.64
N GLY A 120 0.01 -17.33 -13.15
CA GLY A 120 0.54 -18.45 -13.93
C GLY A 120 2.01 -18.71 -13.63
N TRP A 121 2.39 -19.98 -13.59
CA TRP A 121 3.74 -20.43 -13.23
C TRP A 121 4.80 -19.81 -14.14
N HIS A 122 5.85 -19.22 -13.58
CA HIS A 122 6.93 -18.52 -14.30
C HIS A 122 6.45 -17.38 -15.22
N SER A 123 5.31 -16.75 -14.92
CA SER A 123 4.81 -15.66 -15.75
C SER A 123 5.65 -14.39 -15.63
N THR A 124 6.21 -14.12 -14.45
CA THR A 124 7.06 -12.96 -14.17
C THR A 124 7.76 -13.07 -12.81
N SER A 125 8.68 -12.17 -12.54
CA SER A 125 9.37 -12.02 -11.27
C SER A 125 9.17 -10.63 -10.67
N LEU A 126 9.37 -10.49 -9.37
CA LEU A 126 9.29 -9.18 -8.71
C LEU A 126 10.27 -8.14 -9.32
N PRO A 127 11.52 -8.48 -9.65
CA PRO A 127 12.42 -7.55 -10.34
C PRO A 127 11.94 -7.11 -11.73
N GLU A 128 11.27 -7.99 -12.49
CA GLU A 128 10.70 -7.63 -13.81
C GLU A 128 9.51 -6.68 -13.65
N LEU A 129 8.57 -6.98 -12.75
CA LEU A 129 7.44 -6.10 -12.45
C LEU A 129 7.91 -4.74 -11.94
N ALA A 130 8.90 -4.71 -11.06
CA ALA A 130 9.46 -3.46 -10.54
C ALA A 130 10.12 -2.64 -11.65
N ARG A 131 10.77 -3.29 -12.62
CA ARG A 131 11.37 -2.63 -13.78
C ARG A 131 10.29 -2.03 -14.67
N ASP A 132 9.27 -2.81 -15.04
CA ASP A 132 8.14 -2.31 -15.84
C ASP A 132 7.47 -1.09 -15.20
N ILE A 133 7.25 -1.11 -13.87
CA ILE A 133 6.69 0.01 -13.12
C ILE A 133 7.64 1.22 -13.13
N SER A 134 8.94 0.98 -12.92
CA SER A 134 9.95 2.05 -12.97
C SER A 134 10.05 2.69 -14.35
N ASP A 135 9.94 1.90 -15.42
CA ASP A 135 9.97 2.38 -16.79
C ASP A 135 8.76 3.28 -17.11
N ILE A 136 7.58 2.95 -16.57
CA ILE A 136 6.36 3.77 -16.70
C ILE A 136 6.49 5.09 -15.97
N VAL A 137 6.92 5.04 -14.71
CA VAL A 137 7.12 6.24 -13.88
C VAL A 137 8.24 7.11 -14.45
N GLY A 138 9.23 6.46 -15.07
CA GLY A 138 10.39 7.12 -15.64
C GLY A 138 11.36 7.63 -14.57
N ALA A 139 12.47 8.22 -15.01
CA ALA A 139 13.43 8.87 -14.12
C ALA A 139 12.88 10.22 -13.65
N THR A 140 11.80 10.21 -12.87
CA THR A 140 11.28 11.45 -12.30
C THR A 140 12.08 11.87 -11.08
N THR A 141 12.62 13.08 -11.11
CA THR A 141 13.22 13.71 -9.94
C THR A 141 12.17 14.31 -9.00
N GLY A 142 10.89 14.04 -9.26
CA GLY A 142 9.75 14.59 -8.57
C GLY A 142 9.31 13.79 -7.34
N VAL A 143 8.07 14.04 -6.93
CA VAL A 143 7.42 13.38 -5.80
C VAL A 143 6.48 12.29 -6.31
N ILE A 144 6.63 11.08 -5.81
CA ILE A 144 5.86 9.89 -6.20
C ILE A 144 4.88 9.51 -5.10
N LEU A 145 3.66 9.18 -5.48
CA LEU A 145 2.67 8.52 -4.63
C LEU A 145 2.70 7.00 -4.87
N ASP A 146 2.89 6.21 -3.81
CA ASP A 146 2.79 4.74 -3.83
C ASP A 146 1.53 4.32 -3.05
N VAL A 147 0.47 3.93 -3.78
CA VAL A 147 -0.86 3.65 -3.22
C VAL A 147 -1.00 2.19 -2.88
N ALA A 148 -1.48 1.90 -1.67
CA ALA A 148 -1.56 0.56 -1.09
C ALA A 148 -0.18 -0.13 -1.19
N CYS A 149 0.83 0.60 -0.72
CA CYS A 149 2.24 0.30 -0.91
C CYS A 149 2.72 -0.93 -0.13
N GLY A 150 1.94 -1.40 0.85
CA GLY A 150 2.39 -2.42 1.80
C GLY A 150 3.66 -1.95 2.52
N PRO A 151 4.76 -2.71 2.48
CA PRO A 151 6.05 -2.30 3.06
C PRO A 151 6.87 -1.38 2.11
N GLY A 152 6.25 -0.77 1.11
CA GLY A 152 6.90 0.09 0.13
C GLY A 152 7.69 -0.67 -0.94
N THR A 153 7.24 -1.86 -1.30
CA THR A 153 7.97 -2.79 -2.19
C THR A 153 8.42 -2.16 -3.51
N TYR A 154 7.60 -1.33 -4.13
CA TYR A 154 7.90 -0.67 -5.39
C TYR A 154 8.51 0.72 -5.19
N GLY A 155 7.92 1.54 -4.33
CA GLY A 155 8.38 2.91 -4.05
C GLY A 155 9.84 2.94 -3.58
N ARG A 156 10.23 2.10 -2.60
CA ARG A 156 11.61 2.06 -2.10
C ARG A 156 12.66 1.83 -3.19
N ARG A 157 12.31 1.09 -4.25
CA ARG A 157 13.22 0.83 -5.39
C ARG A 157 13.46 2.05 -6.27
N MET A 158 12.62 3.07 -6.16
CA MET A 158 12.76 4.33 -6.90
C MET A 158 13.31 5.48 -6.04
N ALA A 159 13.65 5.22 -4.78
CA ALA A 159 14.11 6.24 -3.85
C ALA A 159 15.37 6.98 -4.34
N SER A 160 16.29 6.28 -5.01
CA SER A 160 17.54 6.88 -5.50
C SER A 160 17.37 7.88 -6.65
N THR A 161 16.26 7.81 -7.38
CA THR A 161 15.98 8.66 -8.54
C THR A 161 14.92 9.72 -8.27
N SER A 162 14.20 9.63 -7.16
CA SER A 162 13.06 10.48 -6.82
C SER A 162 13.39 11.45 -5.70
N ARG A 163 12.80 12.67 -5.72
CA ARG A 163 12.93 13.64 -4.64
C ARG A 163 12.32 13.13 -3.34
N ALA A 164 11.13 12.58 -3.41
CA ALA A 164 10.45 11.95 -2.29
C ALA A 164 9.41 10.93 -2.77
N ILE A 165 9.13 9.94 -1.91
CA ILE A 165 8.12 8.93 -2.13
C ILE A 165 7.20 8.93 -0.92
N TYR A 166 5.89 8.99 -1.17
CA TYR A 166 4.86 8.91 -0.13
C TYR A 166 4.06 7.64 -0.35
N GLY A 167 4.34 6.64 0.51
CA GLY A 167 3.61 5.37 0.54
C GLY A 167 2.41 5.47 1.47
N ILE A 168 1.26 5.05 0.98
CA ILE A 168 0.07 4.91 1.80
C ILE A 168 -0.46 3.49 1.76
N ASP A 169 -0.87 3.01 2.93
CA ASP A 169 -1.53 1.71 3.07
C ASP A 169 -2.53 1.78 4.22
N ILE A 170 -3.52 0.89 4.20
CA ILE A 170 -4.48 0.75 5.28
C ILE A 170 -3.91 -0.08 6.45
N SER A 171 -2.91 -0.90 6.19
CA SER A 171 -2.29 -1.81 7.14
C SER A 171 -1.11 -1.15 7.87
N LEU A 172 -1.33 -0.77 9.13
CA LEU A 172 -0.28 -0.20 9.96
C LEU A 172 0.90 -1.17 10.17
N SER A 173 0.63 -2.48 10.26
CA SER A 173 1.68 -3.48 10.40
C SER A 173 2.60 -3.56 9.18
N MET A 174 2.05 -3.43 7.97
CA MET A 174 2.86 -3.37 6.73
C MET A 174 3.69 -2.09 6.67
N LEU A 175 3.11 -0.95 7.04
CA LEU A 175 3.83 0.33 7.06
C LEU A 175 4.99 0.31 8.07
N ARG A 176 4.80 -0.28 9.25
CA ARG A 176 5.88 -0.45 10.24
C ARG A 176 7.04 -1.29 9.69
N VAL A 177 6.76 -2.36 8.97
CA VAL A 177 7.80 -3.13 8.27
C VAL A 177 8.49 -2.28 7.20
N GLY A 178 7.72 -1.47 6.46
CA GLY A 178 8.26 -0.50 5.51
C GLY A 178 9.23 0.49 6.15
N VAL A 179 8.89 1.02 7.32
CA VAL A 179 9.78 1.89 8.12
C VAL A 179 11.09 1.19 8.46
N CYS A 180 11.03 -0.05 8.97
CA CYS A 180 12.24 -0.84 9.26
C CYS A 180 13.12 -1.03 8.02
N TYR A 181 12.52 -1.27 6.85
CA TYR A 181 13.26 -1.40 5.60
C TYR A 181 13.89 -0.08 5.14
N VAL A 182 13.17 1.04 5.27
CA VAL A 182 13.67 2.38 4.93
C VAL A 182 14.86 2.76 5.81
N GLU A 183 14.80 2.45 7.11
CA GLU A 183 15.90 2.69 8.04
C GLU A 183 17.11 1.82 7.71
N ARG A 184 16.91 0.51 7.54
CA ARG A 184 17.97 -0.44 7.17
C ARG A 184 18.68 -0.04 5.88
N ASP A 185 17.91 0.37 4.88
CA ASP A 185 18.40 0.67 3.53
C ASP A 185 18.87 2.14 3.38
N GLY A 186 18.72 2.97 4.44
CA GLY A 186 19.15 4.36 4.46
C GLY A 186 18.42 5.25 3.46
N LEU A 187 17.09 5.13 3.36
CA LEU A 187 16.23 5.84 2.38
C LEU A 187 15.46 7.01 3.04
N PRO A 188 16.09 8.17 3.30
CA PRO A 188 15.48 9.25 4.08
C PRO A 188 14.32 9.97 3.36
N ASN A 189 14.16 9.73 2.07
CA ASN A 189 13.15 10.35 1.21
C ASN A 189 11.92 9.47 0.97
N VAL A 190 11.79 8.36 1.70
CA VAL A 190 10.59 7.51 1.66
C VAL A 190 9.79 7.70 2.95
N HIS A 191 8.54 8.07 2.81
CA HIS A 191 7.62 8.41 3.89
C HIS A 191 6.38 7.54 3.82
N PHE A 192 5.80 7.23 4.98
CA PHE A 192 4.59 6.42 5.06
C PHE A 192 3.48 7.14 5.82
N ALA A 193 2.24 6.90 5.39
CA ALA A 193 1.05 7.30 6.14
C ALA A 193 -0.03 6.23 6.03
N ARG A 194 -0.83 6.07 7.07
CA ARG A 194 -1.99 5.18 7.06
C ARG A 194 -3.20 5.92 6.55
N ALA A 195 -3.74 5.50 5.40
CA ALA A 195 -4.90 6.15 4.79
C ALA A 195 -5.68 5.16 3.91
N MET A 196 -6.96 5.50 3.67
CA MET A 196 -7.78 4.86 2.64
C MET A 196 -7.53 5.53 1.30
N VAL A 197 -7.53 4.73 0.22
CA VAL A 197 -7.33 5.25 -1.13
C VAL A 197 -8.49 6.14 -1.59
N GLU A 198 -9.70 5.89 -1.11
CA GLU A 198 -10.90 6.66 -1.42
C GLU A 198 -10.90 8.06 -0.79
N ALA A 199 -9.96 8.32 0.13
CA ALA A 199 -9.86 9.60 0.85
C ALA A 199 -8.39 9.97 1.13
N LEU A 200 -7.58 10.11 0.07
CA LEU A 200 -6.17 10.40 0.17
C LEU A 200 -5.89 11.71 0.93
N PRO A 201 -4.97 11.69 1.91
CA PRO A 201 -4.66 12.85 2.74
C PRO A 201 -3.67 13.80 2.05
N PHE A 202 -3.96 14.19 0.82
CA PHE A 202 -3.11 15.07 0.02
C PHE A 202 -3.93 16.12 -0.72
N PRO A 203 -3.37 17.30 -0.96
CA PRO A 203 -3.95 18.30 -1.86
C PRO A 203 -4.06 17.76 -3.29
N SER A 204 -4.78 18.47 -4.15
CA SER A 204 -4.82 18.18 -5.59
C SER A 204 -3.52 18.57 -6.27
N GLY A 205 -3.09 17.81 -7.27
CA GLY A 205 -1.98 18.19 -8.16
C GLY A 205 -0.59 18.21 -7.52
N VAL A 206 -0.32 17.37 -6.54
CA VAL A 206 0.95 17.33 -5.80
C VAL A 206 1.97 16.40 -6.44
N PHE A 207 1.54 15.23 -6.93
CA PHE A 207 2.44 14.16 -7.33
C PHE A 207 2.81 14.22 -8.82
N ASP A 208 4.11 14.03 -9.06
CA ASP A 208 4.69 13.95 -10.40
C ASP A 208 4.47 12.58 -11.06
N ALA A 209 4.18 11.54 -10.28
CA ALA A 209 3.78 10.22 -10.72
C ALA A 209 3.01 9.49 -9.61
N ALA A 210 2.25 8.45 -9.96
CA ALA A 210 1.63 7.55 -9.00
C ALA A 210 1.83 6.08 -9.38
N ILE A 211 1.88 5.22 -8.34
CA ILE A 211 1.96 3.77 -8.45
C ILE A 211 0.81 3.18 -7.65
N CYS A 212 0.18 2.12 -8.18
CA CYS A 212 -0.71 1.26 -7.42
C CYS A 212 -0.48 -0.18 -7.89
N ALA A 213 0.30 -0.94 -7.13
CA ALA A 213 0.78 -2.25 -7.56
C ALA A 213 0.29 -3.39 -6.66
N GLY A 214 -0.56 -4.26 -7.23
CA GLY A 214 -1.04 -5.49 -6.61
C GLY A 214 -2.28 -5.35 -5.72
N SER A 215 -2.86 -4.15 -5.60
CA SER A 215 -3.95 -3.90 -4.64
C SER A 215 -5.28 -3.47 -5.27
N LEU A 216 -5.29 -3.07 -6.55
CA LEU A 216 -6.50 -2.59 -7.24
C LEU A 216 -7.68 -3.57 -7.17
N ASN A 217 -7.38 -4.87 -7.19
CA ASN A 217 -8.36 -5.95 -7.06
C ASN A 217 -9.09 -5.99 -5.70
N HIS A 218 -8.62 -5.24 -4.70
CA HIS A 218 -9.14 -5.23 -3.34
C HIS A 218 -9.87 -3.93 -2.97
N PHE A 219 -9.93 -2.95 -3.87
CA PHE A 219 -10.61 -1.69 -3.60
C PHE A 219 -12.12 -1.87 -3.74
N PRO A 220 -12.92 -1.49 -2.74
CA PRO A 220 -14.38 -1.59 -2.79
C PRO A 220 -15.00 -0.83 -3.97
N ASP A 221 -14.50 0.38 -4.23
CA ASP A 221 -14.88 1.20 -5.39
C ASP A 221 -13.63 1.58 -6.19
N THR A 222 -13.39 0.81 -7.25
CA THR A 222 -12.22 0.99 -8.13
C THR A 222 -12.21 2.37 -8.79
N VAL A 223 -13.37 2.87 -9.23
CA VAL A 223 -13.44 4.15 -9.95
C VAL A 223 -13.23 5.31 -9.00
N LEU A 224 -13.80 5.27 -7.80
CA LEU A 224 -13.59 6.29 -6.76
C LEU A 224 -12.10 6.33 -6.36
N ALA A 225 -11.48 5.18 -6.13
CA ALA A 225 -10.06 5.08 -5.81
C ALA A 225 -9.18 5.70 -6.91
N LEU A 226 -9.44 5.34 -8.18
CA LEU A 226 -8.70 5.90 -9.31
C LEU A 226 -8.93 7.41 -9.49
N ARG A 227 -10.14 7.93 -9.23
CA ARG A 227 -10.44 9.37 -9.25
C ARG A 227 -9.66 10.11 -8.16
N GLU A 228 -9.57 9.53 -6.96
CA GLU A 228 -8.85 10.16 -5.86
C GLU A 228 -7.33 10.13 -6.10
N ILE A 229 -6.79 9.06 -6.69
CA ILE A 229 -5.41 9.03 -7.18
C ILE A 229 -5.20 10.14 -8.23
N ASN A 230 -6.07 10.20 -9.25
CA ASN A 230 -6.01 11.21 -10.29
C ASN A 230 -6.03 12.64 -9.71
N ARG A 231 -6.92 12.92 -8.74
CA ARG A 231 -7.00 14.23 -8.08
C ARG A 231 -5.65 14.68 -7.54
N THR A 232 -4.91 13.79 -6.89
CA THR A 232 -3.63 14.11 -6.24
C THR A 232 -2.47 14.29 -7.22
N MET A 233 -2.57 13.78 -8.44
CA MET A 233 -1.54 13.86 -9.47
C MET A 233 -1.56 15.19 -10.20
N LYS A 234 -0.42 15.63 -10.70
CA LYS A 234 -0.28 16.76 -11.63
C LYS A 234 -0.85 16.39 -13.01
N ALA A 235 -1.26 17.38 -13.79
CA ALA A 235 -1.68 17.19 -15.18
C ALA A 235 -0.53 16.54 -15.99
N GLY A 236 -0.86 15.56 -16.84
CA GLY A 236 0.10 14.80 -17.64
C GLY A 236 0.95 13.80 -16.87
N ALA A 237 0.85 13.73 -15.54
CA ALA A 237 1.63 12.81 -14.72
C ALA A 237 1.31 11.33 -15.04
N PRO A 238 2.33 10.45 -15.11
CA PRO A 238 2.13 9.02 -15.37
C PRO A 238 1.59 8.28 -14.14
N LEU A 239 0.69 7.34 -14.40
CA LEU A 239 0.19 6.35 -13.46
C LEU A 239 0.68 4.97 -13.87
N ALA A 240 1.31 4.23 -12.96
CA ALA A 240 1.65 2.82 -13.12
C ALA A 240 0.69 1.98 -12.26
N LEU A 241 -0.10 1.12 -12.90
CA LEU A 241 -0.98 0.16 -12.24
C LEU A 241 -0.48 -1.26 -12.46
N MET A 242 -0.62 -2.11 -11.44
CA MET A 242 -0.47 -3.54 -11.59
C MET A 242 -1.61 -4.25 -10.86
N CYS A 243 -2.28 -5.16 -11.54
CA CYS A 243 -3.37 -5.94 -10.95
C CYS A 243 -3.53 -7.30 -11.62
N PHE A 244 -4.42 -8.13 -11.07
CA PHE A 244 -4.82 -9.38 -11.70
C PHE A 244 -6.01 -9.18 -12.62
N VAL A 245 -5.95 -9.80 -13.79
CA VAL A 245 -7.03 -9.77 -14.79
C VAL A 245 -7.47 -11.17 -15.17
N ILE A 246 -8.66 -11.27 -15.78
CA ILE A 246 -9.15 -12.51 -16.37
C ILE A 246 -8.16 -12.93 -17.48
N SER A 247 -7.65 -14.15 -17.37
CA SER A 247 -6.67 -14.69 -18.29
C SER A 247 -6.92 -16.20 -18.50
N ASN A 248 -6.37 -16.73 -19.58
CA ASN A 248 -6.33 -18.18 -19.82
C ASN A 248 -5.18 -18.88 -19.07
N ARG A 249 -4.42 -18.16 -18.25
CA ARG A 249 -3.29 -18.65 -17.44
C ARG A 249 -3.58 -18.56 -15.94
N GLY A 250 -2.82 -19.28 -15.15
CA GLY A 250 -2.94 -19.30 -13.71
C GLY A 250 -4.29 -19.80 -13.20
N LEU A 251 -4.57 -19.60 -11.93
CA LEU A 251 -5.82 -20.04 -11.30
C LEU A 251 -7.03 -19.21 -11.75
N LEU A 252 -6.82 -17.94 -12.16
CA LEU A 252 -7.91 -17.06 -12.58
C LEU A 252 -8.53 -17.43 -13.93
N LYS A 253 -7.98 -18.43 -14.65
CA LYS A 253 -8.65 -19.04 -15.80
C LYS A 253 -9.93 -19.77 -15.41
N TYR A 254 -10.01 -20.29 -14.19
CA TYR A 254 -11.17 -21.05 -13.70
C TYR A 254 -12.20 -20.11 -13.08
N LYS A 255 -13.47 -20.24 -13.54
CA LYS A 255 -14.56 -19.42 -13.03
C LYS A 255 -14.74 -19.54 -11.52
N PHE A 256 -14.67 -20.78 -10.96
CA PHE A 256 -14.83 -20.99 -9.52
C PHE A 256 -13.79 -20.24 -8.67
N MET A 257 -12.58 -20.00 -9.18
CA MET A 257 -11.56 -19.23 -8.49
C MET A 257 -11.89 -17.75 -8.52
N ARG A 258 -12.37 -17.22 -9.65
CA ARG A 258 -12.85 -15.83 -9.75
C ARG A 258 -14.03 -15.60 -8.81
N ASP A 259 -15.03 -16.50 -8.84
CA ASP A 259 -16.19 -16.43 -7.92
C ASP A 259 -15.74 -16.46 -6.44
N ARG A 260 -14.67 -17.19 -6.12
CA ARG A 260 -14.09 -17.21 -4.77
C ARG A 260 -13.41 -15.89 -4.40
N VAL A 261 -12.69 -15.27 -5.32
CA VAL A 261 -12.09 -13.91 -5.10
C VAL A 261 -13.21 -12.91 -4.83
N GLU A 262 -14.25 -12.90 -5.65
CA GLU A 262 -15.39 -11.98 -5.52
C GLU A 262 -16.16 -12.18 -4.21
N LYS A 263 -16.40 -13.42 -3.80
CA LYS A 263 -17.03 -13.74 -2.50
C LYS A 263 -16.23 -13.24 -1.29
N ASN A 264 -14.91 -13.05 -1.46
CA ASN A 264 -14.04 -12.51 -0.43
C ASN A 264 -13.82 -10.99 -0.56
N GLY A 265 -14.67 -10.30 -1.34
CA GLY A 265 -14.61 -8.83 -1.51
C GLY A 265 -13.54 -8.35 -2.49
N GLY A 266 -12.94 -9.25 -3.28
CA GLY A 266 -12.01 -8.88 -4.35
C GLY A 266 -12.72 -8.74 -5.69
N HIS A 267 -12.03 -8.14 -6.66
CA HIS A 267 -12.49 -7.99 -8.04
C HIS A 267 -11.50 -8.64 -9.01
N VAL A 268 -11.99 -9.28 -10.07
CA VAL A 268 -11.14 -9.78 -11.15
C VAL A 268 -11.57 -9.09 -12.45
N PHE A 269 -10.74 -8.21 -12.94
CA PHE A 269 -11.10 -7.35 -14.09
C PHE A 269 -10.97 -8.08 -15.42
N ALA A 270 -11.93 -7.85 -16.32
CA ALA A 270 -11.68 -7.98 -17.76
C ALA A 270 -10.90 -6.74 -18.24
N LEU A 271 -10.01 -6.91 -19.23
CA LEU A 271 -9.20 -5.81 -19.71
C LEU A 271 -10.04 -4.61 -20.22
N PRO A 272 -11.12 -4.79 -21.00
CA PRO A 272 -11.94 -3.66 -21.43
C PRO A 272 -12.62 -2.91 -20.27
N ASP A 273 -12.98 -3.61 -19.19
CA ASP A 273 -13.57 -2.95 -18.02
C ASP A 273 -12.52 -2.12 -17.27
N LEU A 274 -11.30 -2.63 -17.15
CA LEU A 274 -10.19 -1.91 -16.53
C LEU A 274 -9.87 -0.63 -17.31
N GLU A 275 -9.79 -0.70 -18.64
CA GLU A 275 -9.61 0.47 -19.53
C GLU A 275 -10.72 1.50 -19.32
N ARG A 276 -11.96 1.04 -19.27
CA ARG A 276 -13.11 1.91 -19.02
C ARG A 276 -13.02 2.61 -17.66
N TYR A 277 -12.68 1.89 -16.58
CA TYR A 277 -12.55 2.48 -15.23
C TYR A 277 -11.43 3.52 -15.15
N VAL A 278 -10.29 3.24 -15.80
CA VAL A 278 -9.17 4.19 -15.88
C VAL A 278 -9.57 5.45 -16.65
N ALA A 279 -10.28 5.29 -17.79
CA ALA A 279 -10.79 6.42 -18.58
C ALA A 279 -11.84 7.25 -17.82
N GLU A 280 -12.79 6.60 -17.13
CA GLU A 280 -13.82 7.24 -16.29
C GLU A 280 -13.22 8.00 -15.12
N ALA A 281 -12.06 7.57 -14.62
CA ALA A 281 -11.33 8.26 -13.57
C ALA A 281 -10.51 9.47 -14.08
N GLY A 282 -10.54 9.78 -15.38
CA GLY A 282 -9.88 10.96 -15.95
C GLY A 282 -8.47 10.73 -16.42
N PHE A 283 -8.12 9.49 -16.74
CA PHE A 283 -6.84 9.14 -17.37
C PHE A 283 -7.00 8.95 -18.88
N GLU A 284 -5.87 9.02 -19.58
CA GLU A 284 -5.73 8.81 -21.03
C GLU A 284 -4.39 8.08 -21.31
N ASP A 285 -4.04 7.84 -22.58
CA ASP A 285 -2.79 7.17 -23.00
C ASP A 285 -2.61 5.79 -22.35
N PHE A 286 -3.63 4.96 -22.48
CA PHE A 286 -3.66 3.64 -21.90
C PHE A 286 -2.75 2.65 -22.68
N HIS A 287 -1.73 2.10 -22.03
CA HIS A 287 -0.89 1.03 -22.55
C HIS A 287 -0.78 -0.09 -21.52
N SER A 288 -0.70 -1.31 -21.97
CA SER A 288 -0.61 -2.44 -21.04
C SER A 288 0.35 -3.54 -21.53
N ARG A 289 0.96 -4.22 -20.56
CA ARG A 289 1.77 -5.43 -20.77
C ARG A 289 1.23 -6.55 -19.86
N LEU A 290 1.00 -7.72 -20.44
CA LEU A 290 0.51 -8.89 -19.75
C LEU A 290 1.65 -9.86 -19.41
N HIS A 291 1.70 -10.26 -18.14
CA HIS A 291 2.53 -11.32 -17.60
C HIS A 291 1.62 -12.45 -17.06
N GLY A 292 1.10 -13.27 -17.97
CA GLY A 292 0.08 -14.27 -17.59
C GLY A 292 -1.26 -13.63 -17.25
N ALA A 293 -1.70 -13.72 -15.99
CA ALA A 293 -2.88 -13.02 -15.50
C ALA A 293 -2.53 -11.75 -14.70
N ILE A 294 -1.28 -11.33 -14.68
CA ILE A 294 -0.85 -10.05 -14.15
C ILE A 294 -0.76 -9.06 -15.30
N ILE A 295 -1.39 -7.91 -15.16
CA ILE A 295 -1.24 -6.78 -16.07
C ILE A 295 -0.42 -5.68 -15.39
N VAL A 296 0.55 -5.14 -16.11
CA VAL A 296 1.17 -3.85 -15.80
C VAL A 296 0.65 -2.85 -16.83
N LEU A 297 0.08 -1.77 -16.35
CA LEU A 297 -0.63 -0.79 -17.16
C LEU A 297 -0.08 0.59 -16.87
N SER A 298 0.12 1.37 -17.93
CA SER A 298 0.39 2.80 -17.85
C SER A 298 -0.79 3.60 -18.33
N ALA A 299 -1.01 4.75 -17.71
CA ALA A 299 -1.92 5.78 -18.16
C ALA A 299 -1.37 7.15 -17.75
N ARG A 300 -1.93 8.24 -18.26
CA ARG A 300 -1.57 9.61 -17.87
C ARG A 300 -2.79 10.36 -17.40
N LYS A 301 -2.63 11.20 -16.39
CA LYS A 301 -3.67 12.16 -16.02
C LYS A 301 -3.89 13.12 -17.20
N LYS A 302 -5.16 13.29 -17.63
CA LYS A 302 -5.52 14.24 -18.68
C LYS A 302 -4.93 15.62 -18.38
N ALA A 303 -4.32 16.23 -19.39
CA ALA A 303 -3.95 17.63 -19.33
C ALA A 303 -5.22 18.47 -19.20
N THR A 304 -5.24 19.40 -18.25
CA THR A 304 -6.34 20.37 -18.16
C THR A 304 -6.32 21.18 -19.46
N GLN A 305 -7.39 21.10 -20.25
CA GLN A 305 -7.54 22.05 -21.37
C GLN A 305 -7.69 23.44 -20.76
N THR A 306 -6.66 24.27 -20.95
CA THR A 306 -6.68 25.70 -20.61
C THR A 306 -7.58 26.46 -21.57
#